data_a7e30840f5ddddd87626081075fe5334
#
_entry.id   a7e30840f5ddddd87626081075fe5334
#
_cell.length_a   1.000
_cell.length_b   1.000
_cell.length_c   1.000
_cell.angle_alpha   90.00
_cell.angle_beta   90.00
_cell.angle_gamma   90.00
#
_symmetry.space_group_name_H-M   'P 1'
#
loop_
_entity.id
_entity.type
_entity.pdbx_description
1 polymer ?
#
loop_
_entity_poly.entity_id
_entity_poly.type
_entity_poly.pdbx_seq_one_letter_code
_entity_poly.pdbx_strand_id
1 'polypeptide(L)'
;EGKAVFPANRQQALAAFAKARSGGAKLIDLGCMQINHHYHGDAFASVEDMLDPHQNVDYAARFLARLHARHETWSMAVARYHAGPNNDPAQKRYVCRVIANMVATGFGKWTANARSFCNQ
;
A
#
# COMPACT_ATOMS: atom_id res chain seq x y z
N GLU A 1 -13.99 6.04 1.31
CA GLU A 1 -13.17 5.12 2.07
C GLU A 1 -13.60 3.67 1.81
N GLY A 2 -12.65 2.75 1.66
CA GLY A 2 -12.93 1.35 1.41
C GLY A 2 -13.38 1.00 -0.01
N LYS A 3 -13.55 1.97 -0.90
CA LYS A 3 -13.98 1.76 -2.27
C LYS A 3 -12.82 2.00 -3.24
N ALA A 4 -12.48 0.98 -4.04
CA ALA A 4 -11.46 1.10 -5.06
C ALA A 4 -11.98 1.88 -6.28
N VAL A 5 -11.15 2.79 -6.81
CA VAL A 5 -11.44 3.56 -8.00
C VAL A 5 -10.26 3.40 -8.96
N PHE A 6 -10.55 3.12 -10.24
CA PHE A 6 -9.52 2.88 -11.26
C PHE A 6 -9.63 3.94 -12.37
N PRO A 7 -9.11 5.17 -12.14
CA PRO A 7 -9.16 6.22 -13.15
C PRO A 7 -8.33 5.86 -14.38
N ALA A 8 -8.77 6.32 -15.54
CA ALA A 8 -8.07 6.02 -16.79
C ALA A 8 -6.77 6.80 -16.97
N ASN A 9 -6.64 7.96 -16.29
CA ASN A 9 -5.46 8.83 -16.40
C ASN A 9 -5.33 9.69 -15.13
N ARG A 10 -4.22 10.45 -15.06
CA ARG A 10 -3.93 11.29 -13.91
C ARG A 10 -4.99 12.36 -13.68
N GLN A 11 -5.50 12.99 -14.74
CA GLN A 11 -6.52 14.02 -14.63
C GLN A 11 -7.80 13.47 -13.99
N GLN A 12 -8.25 12.28 -14.38
CA GLN A 12 -9.39 11.62 -13.76
C GLN A 12 -9.11 11.24 -12.32
N ALA A 13 -7.88 10.81 -12.01
CA ALA A 13 -7.48 10.50 -10.65
C ALA A 13 -7.56 11.74 -9.74
N LEU A 14 -7.07 12.89 -10.21
CA LEU A 14 -7.15 14.15 -9.48
C LEU A 14 -8.61 14.56 -9.25
N ALA A 15 -9.47 14.42 -10.25
CA ALA A 15 -10.89 14.72 -10.12
C ALA A 15 -11.58 13.80 -9.10
N ALA A 16 -11.27 12.51 -9.13
CA ALA A 16 -11.80 11.55 -8.16
C ALA A 16 -11.34 11.87 -6.74
N PHE A 17 -10.07 12.24 -6.56
CA PHE A 17 -9.55 12.66 -5.26
C PHE A 17 -10.29 13.90 -4.75
N ALA A 18 -10.43 14.94 -5.57
CA ALA A 18 -11.10 16.18 -5.19
C ALA A 18 -12.56 15.92 -4.80
N LYS A 19 -13.25 15.06 -5.55
CA LYS A 19 -14.63 14.67 -5.26
C LYS A 19 -14.73 13.95 -3.91
N ALA A 20 -13.84 13.00 -3.66
CA ALA A 20 -13.82 12.25 -2.40
C ALA A 20 -13.56 13.19 -1.21
N ARG A 21 -12.61 14.11 -1.34
CA ARG A 21 -12.30 15.09 -0.30
C ARG A 21 -13.49 16.00 -0.03
N SER A 22 -14.13 16.48 -1.08
CA SER A 22 -15.33 17.33 -0.95
C SER A 22 -16.49 16.61 -0.29
N GLY A 23 -16.56 15.29 -0.46
CA GLY A 23 -17.55 14.43 0.19
C GLY A 23 -17.20 14.04 1.62
N GLY A 24 -16.09 14.54 2.18
CA GLY A 24 -15.70 14.31 3.56
C GLY A 24 -14.76 13.13 3.80
N ALA A 25 -14.30 12.45 2.77
CA ALA A 25 -13.34 11.35 2.92
C ALA A 25 -12.00 11.89 3.41
N LYS A 26 -11.44 11.27 4.46
CA LYS A 26 -10.14 11.63 5.03
C LYS A 26 -9.06 10.64 4.62
N LEU A 27 -9.38 9.35 4.60
CA LEU A 27 -8.41 8.28 4.37
C LEU A 27 -8.52 7.86 2.90
N ILE A 28 -7.68 8.47 2.06
CA ILE A 28 -7.65 8.22 0.63
C ILE A 28 -6.26 7.73 0.26
N ASP A 29 -6.18 6.55 -0.34
CA ASP A 29 -4.94 5.97 -0.83
C ASP A 29 -4.75 6.33 -2.30
N LEU A 30 -3.52 6.73 -2.66
CA LEU A 30 -3.21 7.26 -3.99
C LEU A 30 -2.06 6.51 -4.66
N GLY A 31 -2.22 6.28 -5.95
CA GLY A 31 -1.17 5.82 -6.85
C GLY A 31 -0.88 4.33 -6.80
N CYS A 32 0.19 3.94 -7.48
CA CYS A 32 0.58 2.53 -7.67
C CYS A 32 0.70 1.76 -6.35
N MET A 33 1.27 2.41 -5.34
CA MET A 33 1.53 1.78 -4.05
C MET A 33 0.49 2.12 -2.99
N GLN A 34 -0.60 2.77 -3.38
CA GLN A 34 -1.72 3.09 -2.49
C GLN A 34 -1.26 3.78 -1.21
N ILE A 35 -0.56 4.91 -1.38
CA ILE A 35 -0.04 5.70 -0.26
C ILE A 35 -1.17 6.55 0.30
N ASN A 36 -1.36 6.50 1.61
CA ASN A 36 -2.41 7.23 2.30
C ASN A 36 -2.10 8.73 2.34
N HIS A 37 -2.98 9.54 1.77
CA HIS A 37 -2.81 10.98 1.70
C HIS A 37 -2.86 11.63 3.08
N HIS A 38 -3.70 11.15 3.98
CA HIS A 38 -3.83 11.74 5.30
C HIS A 38 -2.54 11.65 6.11
N TYR A 39 -1.86 10.49 6.05
CA TYR A 39 -0.65 10.25 6.84
C TYR A 39 0.63 10.65 6.13
N HIS A 40 0.65 10.64 4.80
CA HIS A 40 1.88 10.81 4.02
C HIS A 40 1.85 11.95 3.02
N GLY A 41 0.72 12.67 2.91
CA GLY A 41 0.58 13.74 1.92
C GLY A 41 1.61 14.84 2.06
N ASP A 42 2.01 15.15 3.30
CA ASP A 42 2.99 16.21 3.56
C ASP A 42 4.40 15.87 3.07
N ALA A 43 4.68 14.62 2.78
CA ALA A 43 5.97 14.21 2.21
C ALA A 43 6.10 14.51 0.72
N PHE A 44 5.03 14.94 0.07
CA PHE A 44 4.98 15.28 -1.36
C PHE A 44 4.66 16.75 -1.53
N ALA A 45 5.15 17.34 -2.62
CA ALA A 45 4.86 18.74 -2.92
C ALA A 45 3.40 18.98 -3.32
N SER A 46 2.75 17.95 -3.89
CA SER A 46 1.36 18.06 -4.37
C SER A 46 0.72 16.68 -4.50
N VAL A 47 -0.60 16.64 -4.68
CA VAL A 47 -1.33 15.40 -4.98
C VAL A 47 -0.90 14.86 -6.34
N GLU A 48 -0.60 15.73 -7.30
CA GLU A 48 -0.05 15.33 -8.59
C GLU A 48 1.23 14.52 -8.43
N ASP A 49 2.12 14.95 -7.54
CA ASP A 49 3.36 14.25 -7.25
C ASP A 49 3.12 12.89 -6.57
N MET A 50 2.11 12.81 -5.72
CA MET A 50 1.72 11.51 -5.14
C MET A 50 1.24 10.51 -6.20
N LEU A 51 0.63 11.02 -7.27
CA LEU A 51 0.15 10.19 -8.37
C LEU A 51 1.24 9.89 -9.41
N ASP A 52 2.37 10.58 -9.36
CA ASP A 52 3.49 10.29 -10.24
C ASP A 52 4.08 8.92 -9.89
N PRO A 53 4.14 7.97 -10.84
CA PRO A 53 4.58 6.61 -10.52
C PRO A 53 5.98 6.54 -9.90
N HIS A 54 6.93 7.33 -10.40
CA HIS A 54 8.29 7.33 -9.87
C HIS A 54 8.34 7.82 -8.43
N GLN A 55 7.70 8.95 -8.14
CA GLN A 55 7.68 9.51 -6.79
C GLN A 55 6.88 8.63 -5.83
N ASN A 56 5.76 8.10 -6.29
CA ASN A 56 4.90 7.22 -5.48
C ASN A 56 5.65 5.95 -5.07
N VAL A 57 6.25 5.25 -6.03
CA VAL A 57 6.97 4.01 -5.76
C VAL A 57 8.24 4.26 -4.94
N ASP A 58 8.98 5.32 -5.23
CA ASP A 58 10.19 5.68 -4.49
C ASP A 58 9.86 5.95 -3.01
N TYR A 59 8.84 6.74 -2.74
CA TYR A 59 8.41 7.00 -1.36
C TYR A 59 7.98 5.71 -0.66
N ALA A 60 7.19 4.88 -1.33
CA ALA A 60 6.71 3.62 -0.77
C ALA A 60 7.85 2.69 -0.42
N ALA A 61 8.87 2.59 -1.29
CA ALA A 61 10.05 1.76 -1.04
C ALA A 61 10.82 2.25 0.18
N ARG A 62 11.01 3.56 0.32
CA ARG A 62 11.67 4.14 1.49
C ARG A 62 10.88 3.93 2.76
N PHE A 63 9.58 4.09 2.71
CA PHE A 63 8.70 3.84 3.85
C PHE A 63 8.78 2.38 4.28
N LEU A 64 8.70 1.46 3.32
CA LEU A 64 8.80 0.03 3.61
C LEU A 64 10.16 -0.32 4.23
N ALA A 65 11.24 0.27 3.73
CA ALA A 65 12.59 0.09 4.30
C ALA A 65 12.67 0.57 5.76
N ARG A 66 12.04 1.72 6.06
CA ARG A 66 11.98 2.22 7.44
C ARG A 66 11.20 1.27 8.36
N LEU A 67 10.10 0.73 7.85
CA LEU A 67 9.32 -0.26 8.62
C LEU A 67 10.13 -1.53 8.86
N HIS A 68 10.86 -2.01 7.85
CA HIS A 68 11.72 -3.18 7.99
C HIS A 68 12.82 -2.94 9.05
N ALA A 69 13.41 -1.75 9.08
CA ALA A 69 14.43 -1.42 10.08
C ALA A 69 13.89 -1.47 11.51
N ARG A 70 12.58 -1.23 11.70
CA ARG A 70 11.94 -1.29 13.02
C ARG A 70 11.45 -2.68 13.41
N HIS A 71 11.07 -3.49 12.43
CA HIS A 71 10.29 -4.72 12.65
C HIS A 71 11.01 -6.00 12.24
N GLU A 72 12.30 -5.97 12.10
CA GLU A 72 13.18 -7.13 11.89
C GLU A 72 12.88 -8.01 10.66
N THR A 73 11.61 -8.23 10.28
CA THR A 73 11.26 -9.06 9.12
C THR A 73 10.51 -8.26 8.05
N TRP A 74 10.71 -8.67 6.79
CA TRP A 74 9.98 -8.06 5.68
C TRP A 74 8.47 -8.34 5.77
N SER A 75 8.08 -9.52 6.25
CA SER A 75 6.65 -9.83 6.42
C SER A 75 5.97 -8.87 7.40
N MET A 76 6.63 -8.56 8.51
CA MET A 76 6.11 -7.57 9.46
C MET A 76 6.05 -6.18 8.85
N ALA A 77 7.09 -5.78 8.11
CA ALA A 77 7.12 -4.49 7.44
C ALA A 77 5.95 -4.35 6.44
N VAL A 78 5.73 -5.36 5.62
CA VAL A 78 4.62 -5.39 4.66
C VAL A 78 3.27 -5.31 5.38
N ALA A 79 3.12 -6.04 6.49
CA ALA A 79 1.90 -6.02 7.29
C ALA A 79 1.61 -4.61 7.83
N ARG A 80 2.64 -3.95 8.39
CA ARG A 80 2.51 -2.59 8.93
C ARG A 80 2.24 -1.56 7.83
N TYR A 81 2.84 -1.75 6.66
CA TYR A 81 2.61 -0.87 5.52
C TYR A 81 1.12 -0.78 5.18
N HIS A 82 0.43 -1.90 5.17
CA HIS A 82 -0.97 -1.95 4.77
C HIS A 82 -1.94 -1.60 5.92
N ALA A 83 -1.80 -2.26 7.05
CA ALA A 83 -2.85 -2.28 8.08
C ALA A 83 -2.50 -1.46 9.32
N GLY A 84 -1.30 -0.86 9.36
CA GLY A 84 -0.84 -0.15 10.55
C GLY A 84 -0.50 -1.08 11.70
N PRO A 85 -0.28 -0.55 12.92
CA PRO A 85 0.36 -1.30 13.98
C PRO A 85 -0.50 -2.36 14.67
N ASN A 86 -1.83 -2.30 14.60
CA ASN A 86 -2.69 -3.07 15.52
C ASN A 86 -3.83 -3.82 14.85
N ASN A 87 -3.65 -4.33 13.64
CA ASN A 87 -4.74 -5.01 12.93
C ASN A 87 -4.28 -6.36 12.37
N ASP A 88 -4.08 -7.34 13.25
CA ASP A 88 -3.51 -8.64 12.88
C ASP A 88 -4.27 -9.40 11.78
N PRO A 89 -5.62 -9.49 11.80
CA PRO A 89 -6.32 -10.18 10.72
C PRO A 89 -6.13 -9.55 9.35
N ALA A 90 -6.16 -8.22 9.27
CA ALA A 90 -5.95 -7.51 8.01
C ALA A 90 -4.49 -7.62 7.57
N GLN A 91 -3.56 -7.56 8.51
CA GLN A 91 -2.14 -7.75 8.23
C GLN A 91 -1.87 -9.13 7.64
N LYS A 92 -2.41 -10.17 8.25
CA LYS A 92 -2.24 -11.54 7.77
C LYS A 92 -2.79 -11.71 6.35
N ARG A 93 -3.99 -11.24 6.10
CA ARG A 93 -4.61 -11.32 4.76
C ARG A 93 -3.76 -10.61 3.71
N TYR A 94 -3.23 -9.44 4.05
CA TYR A 94 -2.41 -8.68 3.13
C TYR A 94 -1.08 -9.37 2.84
N VAL A 95 -0.38 -9.83 3.86
CA VAL A 95 0.89 -10.57 3.69
C VAL A 95 0.69 -11.78 2.80
N CYS A 96 -0.36 -12.55 3.03
CA CYS A 96 -0.64 -13.75 2.25
C CYS A 96 -0.97 -13.43 0.79
N ARG A 97 -1.66 -12.31 0.54
CA ARG A 97 -1.92 -11.82 -0.82
C ARG A 97 -0.64 -11.38 -1.52
N VAL A 98 0.25 -10.69 -0.80
CA VAL A 98 1.55 -10.29 -1.35
C VAL A 98 2.38 -11.51 -1.73
N ILE A 99 2.46 -12.52 -0.84
CA ILE A 99 3.19 -13.76 -1.12
C ILE A 99 2.59 -14.46 -2.35
N ALA A 100 1.27 -14.59 -2.40
CA ALA A 100 0.61 -15.24 -3.54
C ALA A 100 0.91 -14.52 -4.86
N ASN A 101 0.88 -13.18 -4.85
CA ASN A 101 1.20 -12.39 -6.05
C ASN A 101 2.66 -12.51 -6.44
N MET A 102 3.57 -12.53 -5.48
CA MET A 102 5.00 -12.74 -5.77
C MET A 102 5.24 -14.09 -6.43
N VAL A 103 4.66 -15.14 -5.88
CA VAL A 103 4.78 -16.50 -6.45
C VAL A 103 4.16 -16.54 -7.86
N ALA A 104 2.98 -15.96 -8.04
CA ALA A 104 2.29 -15.95 -9.33
C ALA A 104 3.09 -15.22 -10.43
N THR A 105 3.87 -14.21 -10.05
CA THR A 105 4.67 -13.41 -10.98
C THR A 105 6.13 -13.85 -11.09
N GLY A 106 6.49 -14.96 -10.46
CA GLY A 106 7.83 -15.56 -10.59
C GLY A 106 8.88 -15.04 -9.61
N PHE A 107 8.48 -14.28 -8.60
CA PHE A 107 9.40 -13.67 -7.64
C PHE A 107 9.52 -14.46 -6.33
N GLY A 108 9.26 -15.75 -6.34
CA GLY A 108 9.42 -16.56 -5.15
C GLY A 108 8.67 -17.88 -5.25
N LYS A 109 8.73 -18.64 -4.16
CA LYS A 109 8.06 -19.93 -4.03
C LYS A 109 7.34 -19.99 -2.69
N TRP A 110 6.27 -20.76 -2.64
CA TRP A 110 5.64 -21.08 -1.36
C TRP A 110 6.60 -21.93 -0.51
N THR A 111 7.04 -21.37 0.60
CA THR A 111 7.81 -22.12 1.60
C THR A 111 6.86 -22.87 2.53
N ALA A 112 7.38 -23.86 3.25
CA ALA A 112 6.57 -24.58 4.25
C ALA A 112 5.99 -23.63 5.30
N ASN A 113 6.79 -22.68 5.77
CA ASN A 113 6.33 -21.69 6.76
C ASN A 113 5.25 -20.78 6.19
N ALA A 114 5.42 -20.30 4.96
CA ALA A 114 4.42 -19.44 4.32
C ALA A 114 3.10 -20.18 4.09
N ARG A 115 3.17 -21.45 3.67
CA ARG A 115 1.97 -22.27 3.50
C ARG A 115 1.23 -22.45 4.82
N SER A 116 1.96 -22.78 5.88
CA SER A 116 1.37 -22.96 7.21
C SER A 116 0.73 -21.66 7.70
N PHE A 117 1.45 -20.53 7.58
CA PHE A 117 0.95 -19.22 8.00
C PHE A 117 -0.31 -18.81 7.23
N CYS A 118 -0.37 -19.09 5.93
CA CYS A 118 -1.47 -18.66 5.06
C CYS A 118 -2.55 -19.74 4.86
N ASN A 119 -2.42 -20.89 5.48
CA ASN A 119 -3.36 -22.01 5.33
C ASN A 119 -3.46 -22.49 3.87
N GLN A 120 -2.32 -22.62 3.21
CA GLN A 120 -2.23 -23.08 1.82
C GLN A 120 -1.88 -24.58 1.76
#